data_b845330dfefb357d516e413d5a1e1d58
#
_entry.id   b845330dfefb357d516e413d5a1e1d58
#
_cell.length_a   1.000
_cell.length_b   1.000
_cell.length_c   1.000
_cell.angle_alpha   90.00
_cell.angle_beta   90.00
_cell.angle_gamma   90.00
#
_symmetry.space_group_name_H-M   'P 1'
#
loop_
_entity.id
_entity.type
_entity.pdbx_description
1 polymer ?
#
loop_
_entity_poly.entity_id
_entity_poly.type
_entity_poly.pdbx_seq_one_letter_code
_entity_poly.pdbx_strand_id
1 'polypeptide(L)'
;MVQYAKARLDASFAALSDATRRGVLEQLGRADASITDLAEKFHMTLTGMKKHVGVLEQAGLVTTEKVGRVRTCKLGPRRLEKETAWIERYRQLWDARFDELDNVVEELKRKEKVDGRKKRE
;
A
#
# COMPACT_ATOMS: atom_id res chain seq x y z
N MET A 1 -4.38 12.72 18.87
CA MET A 1 -5.16 11.65 18.21
C MET A 1 -4.99 11.68 16.69
N VAL A 2 -5.29 12.80 16.03
CA VAL A 2 -5.17 12.91 14.57
C VAL A 2 -3.71 12.79 14.10
N GLN A 3 -2.78 13.39 14.82
CA GLN A 3 -1.35 13.31 14.51
C GLN A 3 -0.80 11.89 14.67
N TYR A 4 -1.28 11.17 15.65
CA TYR A 4 -0.86 9.79 15.91
C TYR A 4 -1.31 8.84 14.79
N ALA A 5 -2.54 8.99 14.32
CA ALA A 5 -3.07 8.20 13.21
C ALA A 5 -2.32 8.49 11.90
N LYS A 6 -1.97 9.77 11.66
CA LYS A 6 -1.17 10.16 10.49
C LYS A 6 0.23 9.57 10.54
N ALA A 7 0.89 9.61 11.72
CA ALA A 7 2.22 9.04 11.88
C ALA A 7 2.23 7.54 11.62
N ARG A 8 1.20 6.81 12.07
CA ARG A 8 1.06 5.38 11.81
C ARG A 8 0.85 5.08 10.33
N LEU A 9 0.02 5.86 9.67
CA LEU A 9 -0.25 5.70 8.25
C LEU A 9 1.03 5.94 7.43
N ASP A 10 1.77 7.00 7.77
CA ASP A 10 3.03 7.33 7.13
C ASP A 10 4.07 6.22 7.32
N ALA A 11 4.16 5.68 8.54
CA ALA A 11 5.07 4.59 8.84
C ALA A 11 4.75 3.33 8.02
N SER A 12 3.48 3.02 7.85
CA SER A 12 3.03 1.87 7.06
C SER A 12 3.37 2.05 5.59
N PHE A 13 3.07 3.21 5.02
CA PHE A 13 3.42 3.48 3.62
C PHE A 13 4.93 3.49 3.41
N ALA A 14 5.69 4.06 4.34
CA ALA A 14 7.15 4.04 4.27
C ALA A 14 7.68 2.61 4.29
N ALA A 15 7.14 1.76 5.18
CA ALA A 15 7.53 0.36 5.26
C ALA A 15 7.23 -0.37 3.95
N LEU A 16 6.10 -0.08 3.30
CA LEU A 16 5.68 -0.70 2.05
C LEU A 16 6.41 -0.14 0.82
N SER A 17 7.16 0.93 0.95
CA SER A 17 7.83 1.57 -0.19
C SER A 17 9.07 0.81 -0.67
N ASP A 18 9.52 -0.20 0.05
CA ASP A 18 10.69 -1.00 -0.30
C ASP A 18 10.30 -2.40 -0.79
N ALA A 19 10.89 -2.81 -1.92
CA ALA A 19 10.56 -4.10 -2.54
C ALA A 19 10.91 -5.30 -1.65
N THR A 20 12.04 -5.23 -0.95
CA THR A 20 12.46 -6.30 -0.04
C THR A 20 11.46 -6.45 1.10
N ARG A 21 11.03 -5.34 1.68
CA ARG A 21 10.05 -5.38 2.78
C ARG A 21 8.71 -5.92 2.31
N ARG A 22 8.25 -5.55 1.11
CA ARG A 22 7.03 -6.16 0.54
C ARG A 22 7.19 -7.66 0.34
N GLY A 23 8.37 -8.08 -0.15
CA GLY A 23 8.68 -9.50 -0.32
C GLY A 23 8.66 -10.28 0.99
N VAL A 24 9.18 -9.68 2.06
CA VAL A 24 9.14 -10.27 3.40
C VAL A 24 7.70 -10.48 3.85
N LEU A 25 6.84 -9.49 3.68
CA LEU A 25 5.42 -9.62 4.05
C LEU A 25 4.72 -10.72 3.25
N GLU A 26 5.00 -10.82 1.96
CA GLU A 26 4.45 -11.89 1.12
C GLU A 26 4.91 -13.27 1.60
N GLN A 27 6.18 -13.38 1.95
CA GLN A 27 6.73 -14.64 2.49
C GLN A 27 6.07 -15.00 3.83
N LEU A 28 5.92 -14.05 4.73
CA LEU A 28 5.29 -14.28 6.03
C LEU A 28 3.80 -14.56 5.91
N GLY A 29 3.18 -14.11 4.82
CA GLY A 29 1.79 -14.48 4.50
C GLY A 29 1.63 -15.97 4.20
N ARG A 30 2.71 -16.66 3.82
CA ARG A 30 2.71 -18.10 3.55
C ARG A 30 3.08 -18.91 4.78
N ALA A 31 4.05 -18.46 5.54
CA ALA A 31 4.53 -19.16 6.74
C ALA A 31 5.43 -18.23 7.56
N ASP A 32 5.45 -18.45 8.85
CA ASP A 32 6.41 -17.79 9.73
C ASP A 32 7.84 -18.15 9.31
N ALA A 33 8.77 -17.26 9.54
CA ALA A 33 10.16 -17.49 9.17
C ALA A 33 11.11 -16.81 10.15
N SER A 34 12.29 -17.38 10.35
CA SER A 34 13.32 -16.73 11.15
C SER A 34 13.96 -15.60 10.34
N ILE A 35 14.58 -14.66 11.05
CA ILE A 35 15.32 -13.57 10.39
C ILE A 35 16.45 -14.16 9.51
N THR A 36 17.11 -15.19 9.99
CA THR A 36 18.16 -15.87 9.24
C THR A 36 17.64 -16.46 7.94
N ASP A 37 16.51 -17.14 7.98
CA ASP A 37 15.88 -17.70 6.77
C ASP A 37 15.48 -16.61 5.78
N LEU A 38 14.95 -15.50 6.28
CA LEU A 38 14.59 -14.36 5.43
C LEU A 38 15.84 -13.74 4.78
N ALA A 39 16.92 -13.58 5.54
CA ALA A 39 18.17 -13.06 5.02
C ALA A 39 18.71 -13.95 3.90
N GLU A 40 18.70 -15.26 4.08
CA GLU A 40 19.13 -16.22 3.07
C GLU A 40 18.26 -16.15 1.81
N LYS A 41 16.95 -16.14 2.00
CA LYS A 41 16.00 -16.14 0.89
C LYS A 41 16.14 -14.91 0.01
N PHE A 42 16.36 -13.75 0.61
CA PHE A 42 16.49 -12.48 -0.12
C PHE A 42 17.94 -12.11 -0.44
N HIS A 43 18.88 -13.02 -0.20
CA HIS A 43 20.32 -12.82 -0.48
C HIS A 43 20.86 -11.56 0.19
N MET A 44 20.54 -11.38 1.46
CA MET A 44 20.92 -10.22 2.25
C MET A 44 21.75 -10.62 3.47
N THR A 45 22.47 -9.67 4.01
CA THR A 45 23.14 -9.87 5.29
C THR A 45 22.11 -9.92 6.40
N LEU A 46 22.45 -10.61 7.49
CA LEU A 46 21.59 -10.67 8.66
C LEU A 46 21.31 -9.27 9.21
N THR A 47 22.32 -8.39 9.26
CA THR A 47 22.19 -7.03 9.73
C THR A 47 21.21 -6.22 8.85
N GLY A 48 21.31 -6.34 7.54
CA GLY A 48 20.39 -5.69 6.61
C GLY A 48 18.96 -6.17 6.79
N MET A 49 18.77 -7.48 6.92
CA MET A 49 17.43 -8.04 7.12
C MET A 49 16.84 -7.62 8.47
N LYS A 50 17.64 -7.54 9.52
CA LYS A 50 17.19 -7.03 10.83
C LYS A 50 16.66 -5.62 10.73
N LYS A 51 17.28 -4.76 9.93
CA LYS A 51 16.80 -3.38 9.71
C LYS A 51 15.44 -3.37 9.01
N HIS A 52 15.27 -4.17 7.96
CA HIS A 52 13.99 -4.28 7.25
C HIS A 52 12.88 -4.80 8.14
N VAL A 53 13.15 -5.86 8.89
CA VAL A 53 12.19 -6.43 9.84
C VAL A 53 11.84 -5.41 10.92
N GLY A 54 12.83 -4.66 11.42
CA GLY A 54 12.62 -3.61 12.41
C GLY A 54 11.67 -2.51 11.92
N VAL A 55 11.81 -2.08 10.67
CA VAL A 55 10.92 -1.10 10.06
C VAL A 55 9.48 -1.64 9.97
N LEU A 56 9.33 -2.89 9.55
CA LEU A 56 8.03 -3.54 9.48
C LEU A 56 7.40 -3.73 10.87
N GLU A 57 8.20 -4.06 11.86
CA GLU A 57 7.74 -4.24 13.23
C GLU A 57 7.26 -2.92 13.84
N GLN A 58 8.00 -1.83 13.64
CA GLN A 58 7.59 -0.51 14.11
C GLN A 58 6.31 -0.03 13.45
N ALA A 59 6.09 -0.41 12.20
CA ALA A 59 4.84 -0.10 11.50
C ALA A 59 3.67 -1.00 11.93
N GLY A 60 3.93 -2.00 12.77
CA GLY A 60 2.90 -2.94 13.23
C GLY A 60 2.51 -4.00 12.21
N LEU A 61 3.30 -4.16 11.15
CA LEU A 61 3.02 -5.12 10.08
C LEU A 61 3.63 -6.49 10.33
N VAL A 62 4.62 -6.56 11.20
CA VAL A 62 5.31 -7.78 11.58
C VAL A 62 5.47 -7.81 13.09
N THR A 63 5.34 -8.99 13.69
CA THR A 63 5.73 -9.23 15.07
C THR A 63 6.87 -10.22 15.11
N THR A 64 7.74 -10.09 16.09
CA THR A 64 8.85 -11.03 16.27
C THR A 64 8.80 -11.65 17.64
N GLU A 65 9.19 -12.89 17.71
CA GLU A 65 9.25 -13.65 18.95
C GLU A 65 10.59 -14.37 19.01
N LYS A 66 11.32 -14.19 20.12
CA LYS A 66 12.60 -14.88 20.31
C LYS A 66 12.38 -16.13 21.14
N VAL A 67 12.65 -17.28 20.52
CA VAL A 67 12.60 -18.58 21.19
C VAL A 67 14.01 -19.15 21.18
N GLY A 68 14.64 -19.20 22.34
CA GLY A 68 16.05 -19.58 22.46
C GLY A 68 16.94 -18.55 21.76
N ARG A 69 17.70 -18.99 20.76
CA ARG A 69 18.58 -18.13 19.96
C ARG A 69 17.96 -17.70 18.64
N VAL A 70 16.75 -18.15 18.34
CA VAL A 70 16.09 -17.92 17.07
C VAL A 70 15.02 -16.85 17.23
N ARG A 71 15.07 -15.83 16.38
CA ARG A 71 14.03 -14.81 16.30
C ARG A 71 13.12 -15.13 15.11
N THR A 72 11.90 -15.49 15.42
CA THR A 72 10.89 -15.83 14.42
C THR A 72 10.01 -14.64 14.13
N CYS A 73 9.77 -14.40 12.85
CA CYS A 73 8.93 -13.32 12.37
C CYS A 73 7.57 -13.85 11.94
N LYS A 74 6.52 -13.10 12.23
CA LYS A 74 5.13 -13.43 11.89
C LYS A 74 4.44 -12.17 11.37
N LEU A 75 3.39 -12.35 10.58
CA LEU A 75 2.54 -11.22 10.23
C LEU A 75 1.95 -10.60 11.49
N GLY A 76 1.96 -9.27 11.55
CA GLY A 76 1.32 -8.53 12.63
C GLY A 76 -0.20 -8.55 12.52
N PRO A 77 -0.90 -8.04 13.55
CA PRO A 77 -2.36 -8.05 13.58
C PRO A 77 -3.01 -7.06 12.60
N ARG A 78 -2.25 -6.11 12.06
CA ARG A 78 -2.79 -5.09 11.16
C ARG A 78 -2.91 -5.63 9.74
N ARG A 79 -4.09 -5.46 9.15
CA ARG A 79 -4.41 -5.91 7.79
C ARG A 79 -4.40 -4.78 6.79
N LEU A 80 -3.75 -3.67 7.10
CA LEU A 80 -3.68 -2.47 6.27
C LEU A 80 -5.07 -1.84 6.04
N GLU A 81 -5.94 -1.89 7.04
CA GLU A 81 -7.31 -1.38 6.94
C GLU A 81 -7.34 0.13 6.64
N LYS A 82 -6.52 0.90 7.35
CA LYS A 82 -6.45 2.36 7.18
C LYS A 82 -5.81 2.74 5.86
N GLU A 83 -4.78 2.02 5.47
CA GLU A 83 -4.06 2.22 4.22
C GLU A 83 -4.99 1.92 3.04
N THR A 84 -5.72 0.82 3.11
CA THR A 84 -6.71 0.43 2.10
C THR A 84 -7.83 1.47 2.01
N ALA A 85 -8.33 1.96 3.16
CA ALA A 85 -9.36 2.98 3.18
C ALA A 85 -8.89 4.28 2.54
N TRP A 86 -7.65 4.68 2.78
CA TRP A 86 -7.07 5.87 2.16
C TRP A 86 -6.97 5.70 0.64
N ILE A 87 -6.46 4.57 0.19
CA ILE A 87 -6.32 4.24 -1.24
C ILE A 87 -7.70 4.25 -1.91
N GLU A 88 -8.69 3.64 -1.26
CA GLU A 88 -10.05 3.58 -1.82
C GLU A 88 -10.68 4.96 -1.94
N ARG A 89 -10.50 5.84 -0.96
CA ARG A 89 -10.97 7.22 -1.05
C ARG A 89 -10.30 7.97 -2.20
N TYR A 90 -9.01 7.76 -2.39
CA TYR A 90 -8.28 8.36 -3.49
C TYR A 90 -8.83 7.88 -4.84
N ARG A 91 -9.10 6.59 -4.95
CA ARG A 91 -9.70 6.02 -6.17
C ARG A 91 -11.08 6.62 -6.45
N GLN A 92 -11.89 6.78 -5.42
CA GLN A 92 -13.21 7.42 -5.56
C GLN A 92 -13.10 8.87 -6.06
N LEU A 93 -12.09 9.62 -5.61
CA LEU A 93 -11.83 10.97 -6.09
C LEU A 93 -11.51 10.97 -7.58
N TRP A 94 -10.70 10.02 -8.03
CA TRP A 94 -10.38 9.85 -9.45
C TRP A 94 -11.62 9.49 -10.27
N ASP A 95 -12.41 8.53 -9.81
CA ASP A 95 -13.62 8.10 -10.51
C ASP A 95 -14.61 9.26 -10.66
N ALA A 96 -14.83 10.03 -9.61
CA ALA A 96 -15.68 11.22 -9.66
C ALA A 96 -15.17 12.26 -10.66
N ARG A 97 -13.85 12.46 -10.69
CA ARG A 97 -13.22 13.38 -11.63
C ARG A 97 -13.38 12.93 -13.08
N PHE A 98 -13.21 11.65 -13.34
CA PHE A 98 -13.43 11.08 -14.67
C PHE A 98 -14.88 11.18 -15.11
N ASP A 99 -15.82 10.92 -14.22
CA ASP A 99 -17.26 11.07 -14.51
C ASP A 99 -17.60 12.50 -14.89
N GLU A 100 -17.04 13.49 -14.19
CA GLU A 100 -17.22 14.90 -14.54
C GLU A 100 -16.68 15.21 -15.93
N LEU A 101 -15.48 14.68 -16.26
CA LEU A 101 -14.88 14.90 -17.58
C LEU A 101 -15.69 14.25 -18.69
N ASP A 102 -16.20 13.05 -18.47
CA ASP A 102 -17.07 12.36 -19.42
C ASP A 102 -18.36 13.16 -19.68
N ASN A 103 -18.96 13.70 -18.64
CA ASN A 103 -20.16 14.54 -18.76
C ASN A 103 -19.87 15.81 -19.56
N VAL A 104 -18.74 16.45 -19.33
CA VAL A 104 -18.32 17.65 -20.08
C VAL A 104 -18.10 17.31 -21.55
N VAL A 105 -17.42 16.20 -21.84
CA VAL A 105 -17.18 15.74 -23.21
C VAL A 105 -18.50 15.45 -23.93
N GLU A 106 -19.42 14.77 -23.27
CA GLU A 106 -20.75 14.49 -23.85
C GLU A 106 -21.55 15.76 -24.12
N GLU A 107 -21.49 16.72 -23.21
CA GLU A 107 -22.13 18.01 -23.40
C GLU A 107 -21.56 18.78 -24.61
N LEU A 108 -20.24 18.78 -24.74
CA LEU A 108 -19.58 19.38 -25.89
C LEU A 108 -19.95 18.69 -27.20
N LYS A 109 -20.04 17.38 -27.19
CA LYS A 109 -20.51 16.60 -28.36
C LYS A 109 -21.94 16.93 -28.74
N ARG A 110 -22.82 17.09 -27.76
CA ARG A 110 -24.21 17.49 -28.00
C ARG A 110 -24.31 18.89 -28.62
N LYS A 111 -23.52 19.82 -28.09
CA LYS A 111 -23.46 21.20 -28.63
C LYS A 111 -22.95 21.19 -30.06
N GLU A 112 -21.93 20.41 -30.36
CA GLU A 112 -21.41 20.27 -31.71
C GLU A 112 -22.47 19.74 -32.68
N LYS A 113 -23.23 18.72 -32.29
CA LYS A 113 -24.32 18.15 -33.10
C LYS A 113 -25.42 19.15 -33.35
N VAL A 114 -25.81 19.95 -32.35
CA VAL A 114 -26.83 20.98 -32.49
C VAL A 114 -26.35 22.07 -33.43
N ASP A 115 -25.12 22.55 -33.26
CA ASP A 115 -24.53 23.57 -34.13
C ASP A 115 -24.39 23.06 -35.57
N GLY A 116 -24.00 21.82 -35.74
CA GLY A 116 -23.91 21.15 -37.03
C GLY A 116 -25.27 21.05 -37.73
N ARG A 117 -26.35 20.77 -36.99
CA ARG A 117 -27.72 20.77 -37.53
C ARG A 117 -28.18 22.17 -37.95
N LYS A 118 -27.88 23.17 -37.13
CA LYS A 118 -28.22 24.56 -37.45
C LYS A 118 -27.49 25.06 -38.69
N LYS A 119 -26.27 24.63 -38.90
CA LYS A 119 -25.48 25.02 -40.09
C LYS A 119 -25.96 24.35 -41.37
N ARG A 120 -26.69 23.23 -41.27
CA ARG A 120 -27.23 22.51 -42.43
C ARG A 120 -28.61 23.03 -42.87
N GLU A 121 -29.27 23.76 -42.01
CA GLU A 121 -30.55 24.44 -42.30
C GLU A 121 -30.30 25.83 -42.90
#